data_e6a63e8d22cee4a92e5eff54ca02a181
#
_entry.id   e6a63e8d22cee4a92e5eff54ca02a181
#
_cell.length_a   1.000
_cell.length_b   1.000
_cell.length_c   1.000
_cell.angle_alpha   90.00
_cell.angle_beta   90.00
_cell.angle_gamma   90.00
#
_symmetry.space_group_name_H-M   'P 1'
#
loop_
_entity.id
_entity.type
_entity.pdbx_description
1 polymer ?
#
loop_
_entity_poly.entity_id
_entity_poly.type
_entity_poly.pdbx_seq_one_letter_code
_entity_poly.pdbx_strand_id
1 'polypeptide(L)'
;RLDLDQHLVLSYRAFVGDVQLSSWDGLTGNYPSRLFVLPLDQVIEEYTKIELRSLNSVPLLLNREQIEQLLQQTAQLHWSYDGGYYFFSNNCAGETLKLLRSGTNHPQLRSLDTILPNGLQAMLGTRGVADLSVLDDRQQALRLGYRFDSFRERYQAMFQVLQERLPIPQG
;
A
#
# COMPACT_ATOMS: atom_id res chain seq x y z
N ARG A 1 -15.87 -5.94 14.73
CA ARG A 1 -15.58 -4.60 14.24
C ARG A 1 -14.06 -4.52 14.10
N LEU A 2 -13.57 -4.12 12.95
CA LEU A 2 -12.13 -3.93 12.74
C LEU A 2 -11.73 -2.65 13.46
N ASP A 3 -10.76 -2.73 14.38
CA ASP A 3 -10.25 -1.56 15.13
C ASP A 3 -9.19 -0.83 14.26
N LEU A 4 -9.65 -0.31 13.11
CA LEU A 4 -8.81 0.27 12.08
C LEU A 4 -8.08 1.53 12.53
N ASP A 5 -8.67 2.27 13.46
CA ASP A 5 -8.13 3.47 14.09
C ASP A 5 -6.92 3.18 15.01
N GLN A 6 -6.76 1.94 15.46
CA GLN A 6 -5.66 1.51 16.32
C GLN A 6 -4.44 0.96 15.55
N HIS A 7 -4.57 0.81 14.24
CA HIS A 7 -3.48 0.33 13.40
C HIS A 7 -2.77 1.51 12.73
N LEU A 8 -1.45 1.45 12.73
CA LEU A 8 -0.61 2.46 12.11
C LEU A 8 -0.07 1.96 10.77
N VAL A 9 -0.01 2.87 9.81
CA VAL A 9 0.56 2.64 8.48
C VAL A 9 1.82 3.47 8.32
N LEU A 10 2.89 2.83 7.89
CA LEU A 10 4.09 3.49 7.42
C LEU A 10 3.93 3.78 5.92
N SER A 11 3.95 5.02 5.55
CA SER A 11 3.72 5.45 4.17
C SER A 11 4.87 6.30 3.66
N TYR A 12 5.55 5.83 2.62
CA TYR A 12 6.50 6.65 1.87
C TYR A 12 5.74 7.49 0.85
N ARG A 13 5.83 8.80 0.98
CA ARG A 13 5.11 9.74 0.12
C ARG A 13 6.06 10.80 -0.43
N ALA A 14 5.82 11.24 -1.66
CA ALA A 14 6.41 12.46 -2.16
C ALA A 14 5.83 13.64 -1.37
N PHE A 15 6.69 14.44 -0.77
CA PHE A 15 6.28 15.67 -0.11
C PHE A 15 6.16 16.76 -1.17
N VAL A 16 4.93 17.06 -1.55
CA VAL A 16 4.61 18.16 -2.46
C VAL A 16 4.12 19.29 -1.57
N GLY A 17 4.96 20.33 -1.41
CA GLY A 17 4.49 21.58 -0.81
C GLY A 17 3.39 22.21 -1.67
N ASP A 18 2.90 23.39 -1.33
CA ASP A 18 1.79 24.12 -2.01
C ASP A 18 1.99 24.42 -3.51
N VAL A 19 2.83 23.67 -4.22
CA VAL A 19 3.23 23.86 -5.60
C VAL A 19 2.61 22.79 -6.51
N GLN A 20 2.17 23.22 -7.69
CA GLN A 20 1.57 22.37 -8.73
C GLN A 20 2.41 21.12 -9.01
N LEU A 21 1.73 19.96 -9.04
CA LEU A 21 2.31 18.68 -9.42
C LEU A 21 2.92 18.78 -10.84
N SER A 22 4.24 18.76 -10.93
CA SER A 22 4.96 18.70 -12.18
C SER A 22 5.42 17.27 -12.42
N SER A 23 5.02 16.70 -13.56
CA SER A 23 5.51 15.37 -13.97
C SER A 23 7.01 15.36 -14.17
N TRP A 24 7.58 16.49 -14.53
CA TRP A 24 9.04 16.66 -14.72
C TRP A 24 9.79 16.56 -13.39
N ASP A 25 9.29 17.19 -12.33
CA ASP A 25 9.92 17.11 -11.00
C ASP A 25 9.84 15.69 -10.42
N GLY A 26 8.79 14.93 -10.72
CA GLY A 26 8.70 13.52 -10.39
C GLY A 26 9.68 12.62 -11.14
N LEU A 27 10.02 12.97 -12.40
CA LEU A 27 11.02 12.27 -13.19
C LEU A 27 12.45 12.61 -12.76
N THR A 28 12.69 13.85 -12.33
CA THR A 28 14.02 14.36 -11.95
C THR A 28 14.35 14.15 -10.47
N GLY A 29 13.40 13.65 -9.66
CA GLY A 29 13.62 13.40 -8.23
C GLY A 29 13.62 14.66 -7.37
N ASN A 30 13.07 15.76 -7.86
CA ASN A 30 13.01 17.03 -7.14
C ASN A 30 11.99 17.04 -5.99
N TYR A 31 11.13 16.00 -5.87
CA TYR A 31 10.27 15.84 -4.71
C TYR A 31 10.99 15.10 -3.58
N PRO A 32 11.11 15.66 -2.39
CA PRO A 32 11.61 14.90 -1.25
C PRO A 32 10.61 13.80 -0.90
N SER A 33 11.11 12.58 -0.72
CA SER A 33 10.35 11.48 -0.16
C SER A 33 10.40 11.56 1.35
N ARG A 34 9.27 11.35 2.02
CA ARG A 34 9.21 11.30 3.48
C ARG A 34 8.43 10.10 3.96
N LEU A 35 8.83 9.59 5.11
CA LEU A 35 8.13 8.52 5.82
C LEU A 35 7.09 9.13 6.76
N PHE A 36 5.82 8.81 6.49
CA PHE A 36 4.70 9.20 7.34
C PHE A 36 4.20 8.02 8.15
N VAL A 37 3.75 8.29 9.36
CA VAL A 37 3.04 7.34 10.22
C VAL A 37 1.60 7.83 10.33
N LEU A 38 0.65 7.07 9.79
CA LEU A 38 -0.75 7.46 9.65
C LEU A 38 -1.67 6.39 10.24
N PRO A 39 -2.83 6.74 10.79
CA PRO A 39 -3.85 5.76 11.13
C PRO A 39 -4.35 5.02 9.88
N LEU A 40 -4.61 3.71 10.01
CA LEU A 40 -5.02 2.88 8.87
C LEU A 40 -6.38 3.31 8.30
N ASP A 41 -7.31 3.74 9.12
CA ASP A 41 -8.62 4.23 8.70
C ASP A 41 -8.49 5.46 7.78
N GLN A 42 -7.60 6.40 8.11
CA GLN A 42 -7.29 7.56 7.27
C GLN A 42 -6.73 7.15 5.91
N VAL A 43 -5.82 6.19 5.89
CA VAL A 43 -5.23 5.68 4.64
C VAL A 43 -6.29 4.97 3.79
N ILE A 44 -7.15 4.15 4.40
CA ILE A 44 -8.26 3.51 3.69
C ILE A 44 -9.18 4.57 3.08
N GLU A 45 -9.55 5.59 3.84
CA GLU A 45 -10.43 6.66 3.37
C GLU A 45 -9.81 7.41 2.18
N GLU A 46 -8.56 7.80 2.27
CA GLU A 46 -7.83 8.49 1.21
C GLU A 46 -7.83 7.66 -0.08
N TYR A 47 -7.38 6.40 -0.02
CA TYR A 47 -7.28 5.56 -1.22
C TYR A 47 -8.66 5.20 -1.79
N THR A 48 -9.64 4.85 -0.95
CA THR A 48 -10.92 4.33 -1.45
C THR A 48 -11.92 5.41 -1.84
N LYS A 49 -11.92 6.56 -1.14
CA LYS A 49 -12.88 7.65 -1.37
C LYS A 49 -12.32 8.76 -2.26
N ILE A 50 -11.06 9.16 -2.04
CA ILE A 50 -10.46 10.30 -2.74
C ILE A 50 -9.80 9.83 -4.04
N GLU A 51 -8.90 8.84 -3.96
CA GLU A 51 -8.20 8.31 -5.13
C GLU A 51 -9.04 7.29 -5.94
N LEU A 52 -10.18 6.83 -5.41
CA LEU A 52 -11.07 5.84 -6.01
C LEU A 52 -10.35 4.53 -6.38
N ARG A 53 -9.40 4.12 -5.56
CA ARG A 53 -8.58 2.92 -5.72
C ARG A 53 -8.84 1.94 -4.58
N SER A 54 -8.85 0.65 -4.90
CA SER A 54 -8.98 -0.41 -3.90
C SER A 54 -7.66 -0.59 -3.16
N LEU A 55 -7.75 -1.00 -1.90
CA LEU A 55 -6.61 -1.29 -1.04
C LEU A 55 -6.62 -2.77 -0.65
N ASN A 56 -5.47 -3.43 -0.73
CA ASN A 56 -5.25 -4.77 -0.20
C ASN A 56 -4.28 -4.71 0.98
N SER A 57 -4.57 -5.52 1.99
CA SER A 57 -3.69 -5.77 3.13
C SER A 57 -3.33 -7.24 3.13
N VAL A 58 -2.05 -7.55 3.14
CA VAL A 58 -1.56 -8.94 3.13
C VAL A 58 -0.62 -9.18 4.32
N PRO A 59 -0.78 -10.30 5.04
CA PRO A 59 0.12 -10.65 6.13
C PRO A 59 1.53 -10.92 5.62
N LEU A 60 2.53 -10.38 6.31
CA LEU A 60 3.93 -10.75 6.09
C LEU A 60 4.29 -11.97 6.93
N LEU A 61 4.93 -12.93 6.32
CA LEU A 61 5.39 -14.19 6.96
C LEU A 61 6.76 -13.98 7.61
N LEU A 62 6.79 -13.10 8.61
CA LEU A 62 8.00 -12.76 9.36
C LEU A 62 7.99 -13.43 10.74
N ASN A 63 9.16 -13.90 11.18
CA ASN A 63 9.33 -14.36 12.55
C ASN A 63 9.46 -13.17 13.52
N ARG A 64 9.44 -13.46 14.83
CA ARG A 64 9.46 -12.43 15.88
C ARG A 64 10.71 -11.55 15.81
N GLU A 65 11.86 -12.15 15.59
CA GLU A 65 13.13 -11.42 15.50
C GLU A 65 13.13 -10.45 14.32
N GLN A 66 12.63 -10.89 13.16
CA GLN A 66 12.49 -10.04 11.97
C GLN A 66 11.51 -8.88 12.18
N ILE A 67 10.43 -9.11 12.94
CA ILE A 67 9.48 -8.04 13.29
C ILE A 67 10.16 -7.02 14.22
N GLU A 68 10.87 -7.46 15.26
CA GLU A 68 11.59 -6.58 16.18
C GLU A 68 12.65 -5.75 15.46
N GLN A 69 13.44 -6.36 14.58
CA GLN A 69 14.43 -5.65 13.75
C GLN A 69 13.76 -4.63 12.80
N LEU A 70 12.65 -5.00 12.17
CA LEU A 70 11.89 -4.09 11.31
C LEU A 70 11.39 -2.86 12.08
N LEU A 71 10.86 -3.05 13.27
CA LEU A 71 10.39 -1.95 14.12
C LEU A 71 11.53 -1.02 14.54
N GLN A 72 12.68 -1.58 14.93
CA GLN A 72 13.87 -0.79 15.26
C GLN A 72 14.37 0.03 14.07
N GLN A 73 14.48 -0.60 12.91
CA GLN A 73 14.88 0.07 11.66
C GLN A 73 13.91 1.19 11.27
N THR A 74 12.62 0.94 11.41
CA THR A 74 11.57 1.94 11.15
C THR A 74 11.72 3.15 12.08
N ALA A 75 11.94 2.93 13.38
CA ALA A 75 12.13 4.00 14.33
C ALA A 75 13.36 4.85 14.01
N GLN A 76 14.46 4.24 13.60
CA GLN A 76 15.65 4.97 13.16
C GLN A 76 15.40 5.79 11.89
N LEU A 77 14.73 5.20 10.89
CA LEU A 77 14.44 5.88 9.62
C LEU A 77 13.48 7.05 9.80
N HIS A 78 12.51 6.97 10.70
CA HIS A 78 11.54 8.05 10.91
C HIS A 78 12.21 9.40 11.20
N TRP A 79 13.32 9.39 11.93
CA TRP A 79 14.05 10.60 12.31
C TRP A 79 15.17 11.00 11.35
N SER A 80 15.68 10.07 10.54
CA SER A 80 16.88 10.28 9.71
C SER A 80 16.63 10.17 8.21
N TYR A 81 15.40 9.83 7.78
CA TYR A 81 15.12 9.61 6.37
C TYR A 81 15.06 10.93 5.60
N ASP A 82 16.00 11.09 4.65
CA ASP A 82 16.03 12.18 3.68
C ASP A 82 16.39 11.61 2.31
N GLY A 83 15.35 11.35 1.49
CA GLY A 83 15.49 10.73 0.16
C GLY A 83 14.74 11.47 -0.93
N GLY A 84 15.30 11.50 -2.14
CA GLY A 84 14.60 11.98 -3.34
C GLY A 84 13.58 10.97 -3.83
N TYR A 85 12.41 11.41 -4.23
CA TYR A 85 11.36 10.57 -4.80
C TYR A 85 11.44 10.54 -6.33
N TYR A 86 11.56 9.34 -6.90
CA TYR A 86 11.58 9.12 -8.34
C TYR A 86 10.45 8.16 -8.72
N PHE A 87 9.64 8.49 -9.71
CA PHE A 87 8.52 7.65 -10.11
C PHE A 87 8.91 6.22 -10.53
N PHE A 88 10.10 6.06 -11.12
CA PHE A 88 10.54 4.76 -11.65
C PHE A 88 11.53 4.02 -10.76
N SER A 89 12.42 4.72 -10.06
CA SER A 89 13.53 4.08 -9.34
C SER A 89 13.47 4.19 -7.83
N ASN A 90 12.85 5.23 -7.30
CA ASN A 90 12.74 5.46 -5.86
C ASN A 90 11.31 5.84 -5.48
N ASN A 91 10.36 4.96 -5.81
CA ASN A 91 8.94 5.09 -5.49
C ASN A 91 8.62 4.42 -4.14
N CYS A 92 7.36 4.54 -3.71
CA CYS A 92 6.90 3.96 -2.45
C CYS A 92 7.13 2.45 -2.33
N ALA A 93 7.03 1.69 -3.42
CA ALA A 93 7.29 0.26 -3.40
C ALA A 93 8.79 -0.05 -3.26
N GLY A 94 9.65 0.71 -3.93
CA GLY A 94 11.10 0.60 -3.80
C GLY A 94 11.57 0.90 -2.39
N GLU A 95 11.08 1.98 -1.77
CA GLU A 95 11.40 2.33 -0.39
C GLU A 95 10.87 1.29 0.61
N THR A 96 9.65 0.78 0.40
CA THR A 96 9.10 -0.31 1.21
C THR A 96 9.95 -1.57 1.09
N LEU A 97 10.39 -1.92 -0.11
CA LEU A 97 11.27 -3.08 -0.32
C LEU A 97 12.63 -2.88 0.36
N LYS A 98 13.22 -1.69 0.28
CA LYS A 98 14.48 -1.37 0.99
C LYS A 98 14.31 -1.52 2.50
N LEU A 99 13.22 -1.02 3.07
CA LEU A 99 12.92 -1.16 4.49
C LEU A 99 12.75 -2.63 4.89
N LEU A 100 11.97 -3.41 4.14
CA LEU A 100 11.78 -4.84 4.41
C LEU A 100 13.11 -5.60 4.31
N ARG A 101 13.92 -5.31 3.31
CA ARG A 101 15.22 -5.95 3.11
C ARG A 101 16.22 -5.65 4.23
N SER A 102 16.38 -4.37 4.58
CA SER A 102 17.32 -3.94 5.63
C SER A 102 16.80 -4.25 7.03
N GLY A 103 15.50 -4.10 7.27
CA GLY A 103 14.89 -4.27 8.57
C GLY A 103 14.67 -5.72 8.97
N THR A 104 14.41 -6.64 8.02
CA THR A 104 14.15 -8.04 8.34
C THR A 104 15.32 -8.99 8.05
N ASN A 105 16.27 -8.55 7.25
CA ASN A 105 17.38 -9.38 6.73
C ASN A 105 16.89 -10.72 6.11
N HIS A 106 15.68 -10.71 5.53
CA HIS A 106 15.05 -11.91 4.99
C HIS A 106 15.80 -12.42 3.75
N PRO A 107 16.21 -13.71 3.67
CA PRO A 107 17.04 -14.23 2.61
C PRO A 107 16.46 -14.01 1.20
N GLN A 108 15.15 -14.15 1.06
CA GLN A 108 14.44 -14.01 -0.22
C GLN A 108 14.36 -12.58 -0.74
N LEU A 109 14.71 -11.58 0.06
CA LEU A 109 14.68 -10.17 -0.34
C LEU A 109 16.05 -9.59 -0.71
N ARG A 110 17.15 -10.33 -0.48
CA ARG A 110 18.52 -9.83 -0.64
C ARG A 110 18.90 -9.45 -2.08
N SER A 111 18.33 -10.13 -3.07
CA SER A 111 18.74 -10.04 -4.48
C SER A 111 17.90 -9.08 -5.33
N LEU A 112 17.10 -8.20 -4.70
CA LEU A 112 16.15 -7.33 -5.42
C LEU A 112 16.59 -5.88 -5.30
N ASP A 113 16.84 -5.24 -6.43
CA ASP A 113 17.33 -3.87 -6.47
C ASP A 113 16.24 -2.84 -6.83
N THR A 114 15.27 -3.21 -7.67
CA THR A 114 14.24 -2.28 -8.15
C THR A 114 12.91 -2.99 -8.35
N ILE A 115 11.82 -2.34 -7.97
CA ILE A 115 10.47 -2.86 -8.21
C ILE A 115 9.48 -1.73 -8.48
N LEU A 116 8.54 -1.98 -9.40
CA LEU A 116 7.41 -1.10 -9.64
C LEU A 116 6.33 -1.31 -8.58
N PRO A 117 5.54 -0.27 -8.24
CA PRO A 117 4.49 -0.37 -7.22
C PRO A 117 3.53 -1.54 -7.41
N ASN A 118 3.14 -1.82 -8.65
CA ASN A 118 2.21 -2.92 -8.97
C ASN A 118 2.82 -4.32 -8.83
N GLY A 119 4.15 -4.43 -8.78
CA GLY A 119 4.86 -5.70 -8.68
C GLY A 119 5.20 -6.14 -7.26
N LEU A 120 5.21 -5.20 -6.29
CA LEU A 120 5.70 -5.50 -4.94
C LEU A 120 4.89 -6.61 -4.26
N GLN A 121 3.57 -6.51 -4.25
CA GLN A 121 2.70 -7.51 -3.62
C GLN A 121 2.88 -8.90 -4.25
N ALA A 122 2.84 -8.98 -5.58
CA ALA A 122 3.01 -10.24 -6.31
C ALA A 122 4.38 -10.86 -6.04
N MET A 123 5.42 -10.04 -6.01
CA MET A 123 6.79 -10.49 -5.73
C MET A 123 6.93 -11.04 -4.30
N LEU A 124 6.38 -10.35 -3.29
CA LEU A 124 6.41 -10.81 -1.90
C LEU A 124 5.69 -12.16 -1.75
N GLY A 125 4.55 -12.35 -2.44
CA GLY A 125 3.83 -13.62 -2.47
C GLY A 125 4.65 -14.74 -3.16
N THR A 126 5.17 -14.49 -4.35
CA THR A 126 5.98 -15.45 -5.10
C THR A 126 7.23 -15.88 -4.33
N ARG A 127 7.80 -15.01 -3.54
CA ARG A 127 8.97 -15.28 -2.69
C ARG A 127 8.63 -15.88 -1.33
N GLY A 128 7.35 -16.09 -1.02
CA GLY A 128 6.92 -16.64 0.26
C GLY A 128 7.14 -15.71 1.46
N VAL A 129 7.23 -14.41 1.21
CA VAL A 129 7.38 -13.37 2.26
C VAL A 129 6.03 -12.83 2.71
N ALA A 130 5.01 -12.92 1.86
CA ALA A 130 3.65 -12.53 2.17
C ALA A 130 2.65 -13.65 1.83
N ASP A 131 1.58 -13.74 2.62
CA ASP A 131 0.48 -14.67 2.37
C ASP A 131 -0.59 -13.97 1.51
N LEU A 132 -0.64 -14.30 0.22
CA LEU A 132 -1.65 -13.78 -0.70
C LEU A 132 -2.94 -14.58 -0.70
N SER A 133 -2.98 -15.78 -0.10
CA SER A 133 -4.19 -16.61 -0.06
C SER A 133 -5.36 -15.96 0.65
N VAL A 134 -5.08 -14.99 1.52
CA VAL A 134 -6.10 -14.17 2.19
C VAL A 134 -6.97 -13.34 1.22
N LEU A 135 -6.54 -13.21 -0.04
CA LEU A 135 -7.24 -12.46 -1.10
C LEU A 135 -8.01 -13.37 -2.08
N ASP A 136 -7.88 -14.70 -1.98
CA ASP A 136 -8.49 -15.66 -2.91
C ASP A 136 -10.02 -15.60 -2.90
N ASP A 137 -10.62 -15.44 -1.71
CA ASP A 137 -12.04 -15.20 -1.55
C ASP A 137 -12.29 -13.71 -1.27
N ARG A 138 -12.83 -13.00 -2.26
CA ARG A 138 -13.11 -11.57 -2.16
C ARG A 138 -14.06 -11.21 -1.01
N GLN A 139 -15.11 -11.99 -0.79
CA GLN A 139 -16.08 -11.71 0.27
C GLN A 139 -15.46 -11.90 1.65
N GLN A 140 -14.68 -12.95 1.81
CA GLN A 140 -13.96 -13.20 3.05
C GLN A 140 -12.88 -12.13 3.28
N ALA A 141 -12.13 -11.74 2.26
CA ALA A 141 -11.13 -10.68 2.33
C ALA A 141 -11.73 -9.34 2.77
N LEU A 142 -12.90 -8.96 2.21
CA LEU A 142 -13.63 -7.75 2.63
C LEU A 142 -14.08 -7.83 4.09
N ARG A 143 -14.61 -8.98 4.51
CA ARG A 143 -15.12 -9.19 5.87
C ARG A 143 -14.00 -9.15 6.92
N LEU A 144 -12.84 -9.70 6.58
CA LEU A 144 -11.70 -9.81 7.50
C LEU A 144 -10.74 -8.60 7.43
N GLY A 145 -10.97 -7.66 6.52
CA GLY A 145 -10.13 -6.46 6.39
C GLY A 145 -8.83 -6.68 5.64
N TYR A 146 -8.77 -7.69 4.78
CA TYR A 146 -7.67 -7.90 3.84
C TYR A 146 -7.89 -7.18 2.50
N ARG A 147 -9.13 -6.74 2.23
CA ARG A 147 -9.49 -5.94 1.06
C ARG A 147 -10.44 -4.83 1.43
N PHE A 148 -10.24 -3.66 0.84
CA PHE A 148 -11.11 -2.49 0.95
C PHE A 148 -11.43 -2.02 -0.47
N ASP A 149 -12.70 -2.17 -0.87
CA ASP A 149 -13.13 -1.76 -2.20
C ASP A 149 -13.23 -0.24 -2.31
N SER A 150 -12.83 0.27 -3.46
CA SER A 150 -13.02 1.68 -3.80
C SER A 150 -14.50 2.06 -3.84
N PHE A 151 -14.80 3.33 -3.65
CA PHE A 151 -16.16 3.84 -3.85
C PHE A 151 -16.69 3.55 -5.26
N ARG A 152 -15.82 3.61 -6.27
CA ARG A 152 -16.18 3.25 -7.65
C ARG A 152 -16.70 1.81 -7.73
N GLU A 153 -15.97 0.84 -7.20
CA GLU A 153 -16.39 -0.58 -7.21
C GLU A 153 -17.69 -0.79 -6.43
N ARG A 154 -17.84 -0.13 -5.28
CA ARG A 154 -19.05 -0.22 -4.47
C ARG A 154 -20.27 0.36 -5.21
N TYR A 155 -20.13 1.50 -5.89
CA TYR A 155 -21.19 2.08 -6.71
C TYR A 155 -21.55 1.18 -7.90
N GLN A 156 -20.56 0.61 -8.57
CA GLN A 156 -20.80 -0.33 -9.68
C GLN A 156 -21.57 -1.57 -9.22
N ALA A 157 -21.17 -2.17 -8.09
CA ALA A 157 -21.86 -3.32 -7.54
C ALA A 157 -23.31 -2.98 -7.13
N MET A 158 -23.53 -1.82 -6.51
CA MET A 158 -24.88 -1.36 -6.15
C MET A 158 -25.74 -1.11 -7.40
N PHE A 159 -25.16 -0.50 -8.45
CA PHE A 159 -25.85 -0.23 -9.69
C PHE A 159 -26.28 -1.52 -10.40
N GLN A 160 -25.43 -2.54 -10.43
CA GLN A 160 -25.78 -3.86 -10.95
C GLN A 160 -26.98 -4.47 -10.24
N VAL A 161 -26.97 -4.47 -8.90
CA VAL A 161 -28.11 -4.97 -8.10
C VAL A 161 -29.40 -4.21 -8.39
N LEU A 162 -29.32 -2.90 -8.58
CA LEU A 162 -30.48 -2.08 -8.95
C LEU A 162 -31.00 -2.42 -10.34
N GLN A 163 -30.12 -2.61 -11.33
CA GLN A 163 -30.51 -3.02 -12.67
C GLN A 163 -31.20 -4.40 -12.73
N GLU A 164 -30.70 -5.34 -11.92
CA GLU A 164 -31.29 -6.68 -11.84
C GLU A 164 -32.68 -6.68 -11.16
N ARG A 165 -32.89 -5.80 -10.18
CA ARG A 165 -34.14 -5.73 -9.43
C ARG A 165 -35.18 -4.78 -10.01
N LEU A 166 -34.74 -3.78 -10.75
CA LEU A 166 -35.58 -2.76 -11.39
C LEU A 166 -35.26 -2.75 -12.90
N PRO A 167 -35.88 -3.64 -13.69
CA PRO A 167 -35.67 -3.62 -15.13
C PRO A 167 -36.12 -2.25 -15.68
N ILE A 168 -35.16 -1.39 -15.98
CA ILE A 168 -35.40 -0.11 -16.64
C ILE A 168 -35.73 -0.45 -18.09
N PRO A 169 -36.91 -0.04 -18.63
CA PRO A 169 -37.19 -0.22 -20.05
C PRO A 169 -36.09 0.45 -20.86
N GLN A 170 -35.44 -0.33 -21.71
CA GLN A 170 -34.54 0.25 -22.71
C GLN A 170 -35.43 0.98 -23.72
N GLY A 171 -35.42 2.32 -23.65
CA GLY A 171 -36.05 3.19 -24.66
C GLY A 171 -35.19 3.34 -25.90
#